data_2d437ee162175a0dc1f14e429f94c4aa
#
_entry.id   2d437ee162175a0dc1f14e429f94c4aa
#
_cell.length_a   1.000
_cell.length_b   1.000
_cell.length_c   1.000
_cell.angle_alpha   90.00
_cell.angle_beta   90.00
_cell.angle_gamma   90.00
#
_symmetry.space_group_name_H-M   'P 1'
#
loop_
_entity.id
_entity.type
_entity.pdbx_description
1 polymer ?
#
loop_
_entity_poly.entity_id
_entity_poly.type
_entity_poly.pdbx_seq_one_letter_code
_entity_poly.pdbx_strand_id
1 'polypeptide(L)'
;MAGVVRGRTGVDGKQGWNVMRIRELHLMNFGKFTDTHIYFPGQLHVIFGENEYGKSTIYAFIKAMLFGLERGKGRAAKNDTFSRYEPWENPNYYAGMMRFTCGGRNFRLERHFDRYHKSAELICEDDGEELSVENGDLEMLLGGIGEASFENMAAIGRLSAKPGQDLAAELKNFAANYYETGSGEIDLSGALERLKIRAREVQREQKKLQEA
;
A
#
# COMPACT_ATOMS: atom_id res chain seq x y z
N MET A 1 -8.29 9.46 -11.98
CA MET A 1 -8.99 8.19 -12.15
C MET A 1 -8.71 7.34 -10.93
N ALA A 2 -9.73 7.05 -10.14
CA ALA A 2 -9.59 6.03 -9.10
C ALA A 2 -9.81 4.67 -9.77
N GLY A 3 -8.79 3.80 -9.79
CA GLY A 3 -8.88 2.48 -10.40
C GLY A 3 -9.76 1.58 -9.54
N VAL A 4 -10.79 1.01 -10.13
CA VAL A 4 -11.60 -0.06 -9.51
C VAL A 4 -11.07 -1.38 -10.02
N VAL A 5 -10.45 -2.18 -9.18
CA VAL A 5 -10.12 -3.57 -9.50
C VAL A 5 -11.44 -4.36 -9.49
N ARG A 6 -11.90 -4.80 -10.64
CA ARG A 6 -13.06 -5.71 -10.77
C ARG A 6 -12.59 -7.13 -10.63
N GLY A 7 -12.89 -7.76 -9.50
CA GLY A 7 -12.95 -9.23 -9.44
C GLY A 7 -14.27 -9.72 -10.05
N ARG A 8 -14.22 -10.77 -10.85
CA ARG A 8 -15.41 -11.48 -11.36
C ARG A 8 -16.11 -12.18 -10.19
N THR A 9 -17.40 -11.91 -10.00
CA THR A 9 -18.27 -12.79 -9.21
C THR A 9 -18.47 -14.08 -10.00
N GLY A 10 -17.73 -15.12 -9.66
CA GLY A 10 -17.94 -16.47 -10.18
C GLY A 10 -19.14 -17.07 -9.48
N VAL A 11 -19.99 -17.73 -10.26
CA VAL A 11 -21.04 -18.62 -9.82
C VAL A 11 -20.39 -19.81 -9.11
N ASP A 12 -20.94 -20.17 -7.95
CA ASP A 12 -20.58 -21.26 -7.04
C ASP A 12 -19.53 -20.97 -5.94
N GLY A 13 -20.13 -20.82 -4.76
CA GLY A 13 -19.57 -20.64 -3.45
C GLY A 13 -18.21 -21.25 -3.16
N LYS A 14 -17.28 -20.39 -2.82
CA LYS A 14 -16.15 -20.52 -1.88
C LYS A 14 -14.82 -19.91 -2.29
N GLN A 15 -14.75 -19.03 -3.30
CA GLN A 15 -13.58 -18.15 -3.50
C GLN A 15 -14.06 -16.83 -4.13
N GLY A 16 -14.73 -16.00 -3.32
CA GLY A 16 -14.99 -14.62 -3.70
C GLY A 16 -13.66 -13.85 -3.64
N TRP A 17 -13.20 -13.38 -4.78
CA TRP A 17 -12.09 -12.41 -4.82
C TRP A 17 -12.47 -11.22 -3.94
N ASN A 18 -11.63 -10.91 -2.97
CA ASN A 18 -11.84 -9.75 -2.11
C ASN A 18 -11.68 -8.47 -2.94
N VAL A 19 -12.78 -7.95 -3.45
CA VAL A 19 -12.76 -6.67 -4.19
C VAL A 19 -12.59 -5.53 -3.20
N MET A 20 -11.41 -4.93 -3.20
CA MET A 20 -11.16 -3.72 -2.44
C MET A 20 -11.80 -2.51 -3.14
N ARG A 21 -12.50 -1.67 -2.37
CA ARG A 21 -13.09 -0.42 -2.85
C ARG A 21 -12.76 0.73 -1.90
N ILE A 22 -12.05 1.72 -2.39
CA ILE A 22 -11.80 2.96 -1.65
C ILE A 22 -13.11 3.70 -1.46
N ARG A 23 -13.37 4.19 -0.25
CA ARG A 23 -14.55 4.95 0.16
C ARG A 23 -14.23 6.39 0.44
N GLU A 24 -13.10 6.63 1.08
CA GLU A 24 -12.65 7.94 1.50
C GLU A 24 -11.13 8.00 1.50
N LEU A 25 -10.60 9.14 1.09
CA LEU A 25 -9.23 9.56 1.31
C LEU A 25 -9.26 10.81 2.17
N HIS A 26 -8.50 10.84 3.24
CA HIS A 26 -8.24 12.03 4.04
C HIS A 26 -6.74 12.33 3.97
N LEU A 27 -6.38 13.29 3.13
CA LEU A 27 -5.02 13.81 3.03
C LEU A 27 -4.82 14.78 4.18
N MET A 28 -4.41 14.27 5.34
CA MET A 28 -4.22 15.07 6.56
C MET A 28 -3.15 16.11 6.34
N ASN A 29 -2.00 15.68 5.78
CA ASN A 29 -0.95 16.55 5.31
C ASN A 29 -0.07 15.78 4.32
N PHE A 30 -0.26 16.02 3.02
CA PHE A 30 0.40 15.27 1.96
C PHE A 30 0.59 16.14 0.71
N GLY A 31 1.86 16.43 0.37
CA GLY A 31 2.21 17.33 -0.71
C GLY A 31 1.63 18.73 -0.46
N LYS A 32 0.75 19.17 -1.35
CA LYS A 32 0.06 20.46 -1.24
C LYS A 32 -1.29 20.39 -0.50
N PHE A 33 -1.73 19.20 -0.15
CA PHE A 33 -3.02 19.02 0.51
C PHE A 33 -2.86 19.00 2.02
N THR A 34 -3.71 19.77 2.69
CA THR A 34 -3.85 19.81 4.14
C THR A 34 -5.33 19.62 4.46
N ASP A 35 -5.65 18.73 5.38
CA ASP A 35 -7.00 18.43 5.86
C ASP A 35 -8.04 18.30 4.74
N THR A 36 -7.68 17.54 3.70
CA THR A 36 -8.51 17.43 2.50
C THR A 36 -9.17 16.06 2.43
N HIS A 37 -10.51 16.03 2.40
CA HIS A 37 -11.30 14.83 2.25
C HIS A 37 -11.78 14.63 0.82
N ILE A 38 -11.70 13.39 0.32
CA ILE A 38 -12.21 12.99 -0.99
C ILE A 38 -13.05 11.73 -0.79
N TYR A 39 -14.34 11.81 -1.14
CA TYR A 39 -15.28 10.71 -0.97
C TYR A 39 -15.58 10.02 -2.30
N PHE A 40 -15.73 8.69 -2.25
CA PHE A 40 -16.01 7.83 -3.39
C PHE A 40 -17.33 7.06 -3.20
N PRO A 41 -18.50 7.71 -3.29
CA PRO A 41 -19.79 7.09 -3.00
C PRO A 41 -20.25 6.10 -4.08
N GLY A 42 -19.74 6.19 -5.30
CA GLY A 42 -20.18 5.39 -6.45
C GLY A 42 -19.19 4.31 -6.88
N GLN A 43 -19.40 3.79 -8.08
CA GLN A 43 -18.52 2.79 -8.71
C GLN A 43 -17.47 3.43 -9.64
N LEU A 44 -17.80 4.54 -10.26
CA LEU A 44 -16.92 5.29 -11.16
C LEU A 44 -16.83 6.72 -10.66
N HIS A 45 -15.59 7.19 -10.53
CA HIS A 45 -15.28 8.56 -10.11
C HIS A 45 -14.34 9.21 -11.13
N VAL A 46 -14.65 10.43 -11.49
CA VAL A 46 -13.81 11.23 -12.38
C VAL A 46 -13.25 12.40 -11.59
N ILE A 47 -11.93 12.42 -11.42
CA ILE A 47 -11.22 13.55 -10.80
C ILE A 47 -10.71 14.45 -11.94
N PHE A 48 -11.35 15.58 -12.11
CA PHE A 48 -11.01 16.57 -13.12
C PHE A 48 -10.35 17.81 -12.49
N GLY A 49 -9.48 18.45 -13.21
CA GLY A 49 -8.82 19.68 -12.80
C GLY A 49 -7.71 20.07 -13.76
N GLU A 50 -7.29 21.31 -13.74
CA GLU A 50 -6.17 21.85 -14.53
C GLU A 50 -4.84 21.18 -14.14
N ASN A 51 -3.79 21.50 -14.88
CA ASN A 51 -2.45 21.08 -14.51
C ASN A 51 -2.11 21.64 -13.12
N GLU A 52 -1.34 20.87 -12.35
CA GLU A 52 -0.95 21.19 -10.96
C GLU A 52 -2.10 21.18 -9.93
N TYR A 53 -3.33 20.85 -10.33
CA TYR A 53 -4.46 20.75 -9.39
C TYR A 53 -4.29 19.66 -8.33
N GLY A 54 -3.32 18.75 -8.48
CA GLY A 54 -3.00 17.71 -7.49
C GLY A 54 -3.48 16.32 -7.86
N LYS A 55 -3.91 16.07 -9.11
CA LYS A 55 -4.32 14.72 -9.57
C LYS A 55 -3.25 13.67 -9.35
N SER A 56 -2.00 13.99 -9.69
CA SER A 56 -0.86 13.09 -9.46
C SER A 56 -0.53 12.92 -7.98
N THR A 57 -0.82 13.93 -7.15
CA THR A 57 -0.64 13.86 -5.70
C THR A 57 -1.66 12.89 -5.09
N ILE A 58 -2.92 12.92 -5.54
CA ILE A 58 -3.95 11.97 -5.09
C ILE A 58 -3.57 10.52 -5.47
N TYR A 59 -3.08 10.30 -6.69
CA TYR A 59 -2.59 8.99 -7.11
C TYR A 59 -1.42 8.53 -6.24
N ALA A 60 -0.42 9.39 -6.02
CA ALA A 60 0.73 9.09 -5.17
C ALA A 60 0.30 8.83 -3.71
N PHE A 61 -0.71 9.55 -3.22
CA PHE A 61 -1.28 9.32 -1.90
C PHE A 61 -1.91 7.92 -1.77
N ILE A 62 -2.75 7.51 -2.73
CA ILE A 62 -3.33 6.16 -2.73
C ILE A 62 -2.23 5.10 -2.69
N LYS A 63 -1.20 5.26 -3.52
CA LYS A 63 -0.06 4.35 -3.56
C LYS A 63 0.69 4.32 -2.23
N ALA A 64 0.96 5.50 -1.65
CA ALA A 64 1.61 5.63 -0.36
C ALA A 64 0.80 4.98 0.78
N MET A 65 -0.51 5.11 0.76
CA MET A 65 -1.38 4.46 1.74
C MET A 65 -1.30 2.94 1.63
N LEU A 66 -1.30 2.38 0.42
CA LEU A 66 -1.29 0.93 0.21
C LEU A 66 0.09 0.31 0.50
N PHE A 67 1.16 0.90 -0.03
CA PHE A 67 2.50 0.29 -0.01
C PHE A 67 3.51 1.01 0.90
N GLY A 68 3.12 2.13 1.48
CA GLY A 68 4.02 2.96 2.28
C GLY A 68 4.86 3.91 1.43
N LEU A 69 5.68 4.69 2.09
CA LEU A 69 6.69 5.55 1.48
C LEU A 69 8.05 5.25 2.10
N GLU A 70 9.02 5.00 1.24
CA GLU A 70 10.41 4.89 1.65
C GLU A 70 11.20 6.09 1.18
N ARG A 71 12.04 6.61 2.07
CA ARG A 71 12.96 7.68 1.74
C ARG A 71 14.23 7.10 1.14
N GLY A 72 14.58 7.54 -0.05
CA GLY A 72 15.84 7.19 -0.69
C GLY A 72 17.05 7.68 0.14
N LYS A 73 18.21 7.02 -0.02
CA LYS A 73 19.47 7.41 0.60
C LYS A 73 20.38 8.13 -0.38
N GLY A 74 21.12 9.12 0.10
CA GLY A 74 22.10 9.84 -0.71
C GLY A 74 21.48 10.65 -1.84
N ARG A 75 22.01 10.53 -3.07
CA ARG A 75 21.51 11.28 -4.25
C ARG A 75 20.08 10.91 -4.64
N ALA A 76 19.67 9.66 -4.40
CA ALA A 76 18.31 9.19 -4.68
C ALA A 76 17.26 9.90 -3.83
N ALA A 77 17.61 10.35 -2.61
CA ALA A 77 16.70 11.05 -1.72
C ALA A 77 16.18 12.39 -2.26
N LYS A 78 16.85 13.00 -3.24
CA LYS A 78 16.43 14.30 -3.80
C LYS A 78 15.24 14.21 -4.73
N ASN A 79 15.01 13.04 -5.35
CA ASN A 79 13.98 12.84 -6.38
C ASN A 79 13.05 11.67 -6.07
N ASP A 80 13.10 11.15 -4.84
CA ASP A 80 12.21 10.06 -4.44
C ASP A 80 10.77 10.57 -4.22
N THR A 81 9.84 9.63 -4.17
CA THR A 81 8.42 9.91 -3.95
C THR A 81 8.19 10.56 -2.60
N PHE A 82 8.95 10.17 -1.57
CA PHE A 82 8.86 10.75 -0.23
C PHE A 82 9.13 12.26 -0.27
N SER A 83 10.30 12.68 -0.77
CA SER A 83 10.71 14.09 -0.80
C SER A 83 9.85 14.92 -1.77
N ARG A 84 9.33 14.30 -2.83
CA ARG A 84 8.48 14.96 -3.81
C ARG A 84 7.12 15.37 -3.25
N TYR A 85 6.57 14.59 -2.31
CA TYR A 85 5.26 14.81 -1.71
C TYR A 85 5.34 15.14 -0.22
N GLU A 86 6.54 15.40 0.30
CA GLU A 86 6.73 15.93 1.65
C GLU A 86 5.95 17.26 1.80
N PRO A 87 5.14 17.42 2.85
CA PRO A 87 4.31 18.63 3.02
C PRO A 87 5.15 19.90 3.09
N TRP A 88 4.68 20.97 2.43
CA TRP A 88 5.45 22.20 2.34
C TRP A 88 5.40 23.05 3.61
N GLU A 89 4.23 23.07 4.26
CA GLU A 89 4.01 23.92 5.44
C GLU A 89 4.50 23.28 6.74
N ASN A 90 4.32 21.97 6.88
CA ASN A 90 4.74 21.24 8.09
C ASN A 90 5.32 19.86 7.73
N PRO A 91 6.62 19.79 7.42
CA PRO A 91 7.27 18.51 7.08
C PRO A 91 7.34 17.51 8.23
N ASN A 92 7.15 17.95 9.47
CA ASN A 92 7.15 17.09 10.65
C ASN A 92 5.82 16.38 10.88
N TYR A 93 4.78 16.76 10.17
CA TYR A 93 3.50 16.09 10.17
C TYR A 93 3.17 15.67 8.74
N TYR A 94 3.41 14.45 8.41
CA TYR A 94 3.23 13.86 7.10
C TYR A 94 2.38 12.61 7.23
N ALA A 95 1.06 12.74 7.04
CA ALA A 95 0.10 11.73 7.41
C ALA A 95 -1.13 11.71 6.51
N GLY A 96 -1.84 10.60 6.55
CA GLY A 96 -3.12 10.45 5.90
C GLY A 96 -3.88 9.22 6.36
N MET A 97 -5.16 9.19 5.99
CA MET A 97 -6.07 8.12 6.29
C MET A 97 -6.83 7.69 5.02
N MET A 98 -7.11 6.42 4.91
CA MET A 98 -7.90 5.84 3.84
C MET A 98 -8.93 4.88 4.43
N ARG A 99 -10.21 5.07 4.06
CA ARG A 99 -11.26 4.08 4.32
C ARG A 99 -11.57 3.30 3.06
N PHE A 100 -11.71 2.01 3.21
CA PHE A 100 -12.04 1.11 2.11
C PHE A 100 -12.89 -0.06 2.58
N THR A 101 -13.57 -0.70 1.63
CA THR A 101 -14.26 -1.97 1.88
C THR A 101 -13.51 -3.09 1.18
N CYS A 102 -13.41 -4.24 1.84
CA CYS A 102 -12.83 -5.45 1.29
C CYS A 102 -13.59 -6.67 1.84
N GLY A 103 -13.99 -7.61 0.99
CA GLY A 103 -14.74 -8.79 1.43
C GLY A 103 -16.06 -8.48 2.15
N GLY A 104 -16.67 -7.32 1.90
CA GLY A 104 -17.89 -6.86 2.56
C GLY A 104 -17.68 -6.19 3.93
N ARG A 105 -16.46 -6.11 4.43
CA ARG A 105 -16.10 -5.44 5.69
C ARG A 105 -15.49 -4.05 5.41
N ASN A 106 -15.59 -3.16 6.39
CA ASN A 106 -15.07 -1.79 6.35
C ASN A 106 -13.75 -1.71 7.10
N PHE A 107 -12.77 -1.05 6.49
CA PHE A 107 -11.44 -0.89 7.07
C PHE A 107 -11.02 0.57 7.04
N ARG A 108 -10.27 0.97 8.06
CA ARG A 108 -9.59 2.25 8.16
C ARG A 108 -8.08 2.00 8.27
N LEU A 109 -7.34 2.55 7.33
CA LEU A 109 -5.88 2.56 7.33
C LEU A 109 -5.41 3.98 7.57
N GLU A 110 -4.63 4.19 8.60
CA GLU A 110 -3.95 5.44 8.89
C GLU A 110 -2.45 5.25 8.82
N ARG A 111 -1.75 6.19 8.18
CA ARG A 111 -0.29 6.16 8.07
C ARG A 111 0.32 7.49 8.39
N HIS A 112 1.39 7.45 9.19
CA HIS A 112 2.34 8.52 9.38
C HIS A 112 3.60 8.20 8.58
N PHE A 113 4.03 9.14 7.75
CA PHE A 113 5.19 9.00 6.88
C PHE A 113 6.37 9.83 7.35
N ASP A 114 6.20 10.68 8.39
CA ASP A 114 7.25 11.54 8.89
C ASP A 114 8.47 10.76 9.36
N ARG A 115 9.59 11.47 9.53
CA ARG A 115 10.89 10.85 9.83
C ARG A 115 10.97 10.22 11.21
N TYR A 116 10.17 10.72 12.15
CA TYR A 116 10.30 10.43 13.57
C TYR A 116 9.23 9.48 14.08
N HIS A 117 8.06 9.46 13.41
CA HIS A 117 6.87 8.75 13.86
C HIS A 117 6.25 7.92 12.71
N LYS A 118 7.11 7.20 11.94
CA LYS A 118 6.60 6.32 10.90
C LYS A 118 5.76 5.21 11.53
N SER A 119 4.47 5.20 11.22
CA SER A 119 3.52 4.19 11.70
C SER A 119 2.48 3.85 10.65
N ALA A 120 1.86 2.70 10.80
CA ALA A 120 0.71 2.27 10.03
C ALA A 120 -0.26 1.54 10.96
N GLU A 121 -1.49 2.01 11.02
CA GLU A 121 -2.56 1.45 11.83
C GLU A 121 -3.69 1.01 10.89
N LEU A 122 -4.07 -0.25 10.95
CA LEU A 122 -5.14 -0.84 10.16
C LEU A 122 -6.18 -1.43 11.08
N ILE A 123 -7.40 -0.91 11.01
CA ILE A 123 -8.51 -1.32 11.86
C ILE A 123 -9.69 -1.74 11.00
N CYS A 124 -10.31 -2.86 11.34
CA CYS A 124 -11.63 -3.19 10.84
C CYS A 124 -12.67 -2.39 11.62
N GLU A 125 -13.41 -1.50 10.94
CA GLU A 125 -14.40 -0.63 11.59
C GLU A 125 -15.68 -1.36 12.00
N ASP A 126 -15.90 -2.60 11.52
CA ASP A 126 -17.12 -3.36 11.82
C ASP A 126 -17.07 -4.02 13.21
N ASP A 127 -15.88 -4.42 13.68
CA ASP A 127 -15.69 -5.13 14.95
C ASP A 127 -14.58 -4.55 15.83
N GLY A 128 -13.83 -3.56 15.32
CA GLY A 128 -12.72 -2.94 16.04
C GLY A 128 -11.44 -3.78 16.08
N GLU A 129 -11.34 -4.83 15.26
CA GLU A 129 -10.14 -5.66 15.17
C GLU A 129 -8.97 -4.85 14.60
N GLU A 130 -7.86 -4.82 15.33
CA GLU A 130 -6.59 -4.26 14.84
C GLU A 130 -5.83 -5.30 14.03
N LEU A 131 -5.45 -4.93 12.81
CA LEU A 131 -4.69 -5.77 11.90
C LEU A 131 -3.25 -5.24 11.77
N SER A 132 -2.30 -6.15 11.61
CA SER A 132 -0.89 -5.79 11.52
C SER A 132 -0.44 -5.61 10.07
N VAL A 133 -0.19 -4.37 9.69
CA VAL A 133 0.39 -4.07 8.36
C VAL A 133 1.78 -4.71 8.21
N GLU A 134 2.55 -4.77 9.29
CA GLU A 134 3.91 -5.35 9.29
C GLU A 134 3.89 -6.87 9.09
N ASN A 135 2.86 -7.56 9.59
CA ASN A 135 2.69 -9.01 9.42
C ASN A 135 2.06 -9.39 8.07
N GLY A 136 1.66 -8.40 7.25
CA GLY A 136 1.16 -8.61 5.91
C GLY A 136 -0.37 -8.70 5.81
N ASP A 137 -1.13 -8.31 6.84
CA ASP A 137 -2.59 -8.36 6.78
C ASP A 137 -3.14 -7.44 5.69
N LEU A 138 -2.54 -6.26 5.49
CA LEU A 138 -2.91 -5.37 4.38
C LEU A 138 -2.62 -6.02 3.02
N GLU A 139 -1.48 -6.68 2.87
CA GLU A 139 -1.10 -7.39 1.65
C GLU A 139 -2.09 -8.52 1.34
N MET A 140 -2.53 -9.25 2.37
CA MET A 140 -3.57 -10.27 2.24
C MET A 140 -4.92 -9.67 1.79
N LEU A 141 -5.32 -8.52 2.35
CA LEU A 141 -6.53 -7.80 1.92
C LEU A 141 -6.43 -7.30 0.48
N LEU A 142 -5.22 -6.98 0.00
CA LEU A 142 -4.94 -6.61 -1.39
C LEU A 142 -4.91 -7.83 -2.33
N GLY A 143 -5.04 -9.05 -1.81
CA GLY A 143 -4.96 -10.29 -2.59
C GLY A 143 -3.53 -10.58 -3.08
N GLY A 144 -2.51 -10.19 -2.33
CA GLY A 144 -1.10 -10.40 -2.67
C GLY A 144 -0.60 -9.51 -3.83
N ILE A 145 -1.34 -8.46 -4.18
CA ILE A 145 -0.91 -7.52 -5.23
C ILE A 145 0.16 -6.61 -4.67
N GLY A 146 1.38 -6.73 -5.16
CA GLY A 146 2.50 -5.84 -4.83
C GLY A 146 2.44 -4.49 -5.57
N GLU A 147 3.36 -3.60 -5.21
CA GLU A 147 3.43 -2.23 -5.75
C GLU A 147 3.62 -2.24 -7.27
N ALA A 148 4.50 -3.10 -7.80
CA ALA A 148 4.77 -3.19 -9.23
C ALA A 148 3.56 -3.70 -10.03
N SER A 149 2.84 -4.70 -9.50
CA SER A 149 1.59 -5.20 -10.09
C SER A 149 0.50 -4.14 -10.04
N PHE A 150 0.37 -3.41 -8.94
CA PHE A 150 -0.58 -2.30 -8.81
C PHE A 150 -0.34 -1.23 -9.87
N GLU A 151 0.90 -0.79 -10.07
CA GLU A 151 1.25 0.22 -11.06
C GLU A 151 1.01 -0.21 -12.51
N ASN A 152 1.19 -1.48 -12.80
CA ASN A 152 1.10 -2.00 -14.17
C ASN A 152 -0.29 -2.55 -14.53
N MET A 153 -1.07 -2.98 -13.55
CA MET A 153 -2.35 -3.67 -13.78
C MET A 153 -3.56 -2.90 -13.26
N ALA A 154 -3.47 -2.33 -12.05
CA ALA A 154 -4.59 -1.66 -11.41
C ALA A 154 -4.57 -0.14 -11.64
N ALA A 155 -3.41 0.45 -11.77
CA ALA A 155 -3.21 1.88 -11.94
C ALA A 155 -2.59 2.18 -13.30
N ILE A 156 -3.42 2.17 -14.34
CA ILE A 156 -2.97 2.50 -15.69
C ILE A 156 -2.58 4.00 -15.72
N GLY A 157 -1.29 4.26 -15.61
CA GLY A 157 -0.71 5.58 -15.73
C GLY A 157 -0.73 6.11 -17.17
N ARG A 158 0.27 6.89 -17.55
CA ARG A 158 0.43 7.32 -18.95
C ARG A 158 0.70 6.12 -19.84
N LEU A 159 0.09 6.10 -21.03
CA LEU A 159 0.12 5.04 -22.06
C LEU A 159 1.50 4.49 -22.49
N SER A 160 2.57 4.85 -21.82
CA SER A 160 3.96 4.50 -22.14
C SER A 160 4.64 3.59 -21.11
N ALA A 161 3.93 3.09 -20.10
CA ALA A 161 4.54 2.21 -19.12
C ALA A 161 4.81 0.83 -19.75
N LYS A 162 6.04 0.62 -20.19
CA LYS A 162 6.55 -0.73 -20.44
C LYS A 162 6.62 -1.45 -19.09
N PRO A 163 6.16 -2.71 -18.98
CA PRO A 163 6.34 -3.50 -17.77
C PRO A 163 7.80 -3.47 -17.33
N GLY A 164 8.04 -3.02 -16.11
CA GLY A 164 9.40 -2.93 -15.57
C GLY A 164 9.96 -4.32 -15.21
N GLN A 165 11.25 -4.37 -14.90
CA GLN A 165 11.89 -5.60 -14.40
C GLN A 165 11.27 -6.06 -13.07
N ASP A 166 10.75 -5.13 -12.28
CA ASP A 166 10.11 -5.40 -11.00
C ASP A 166 8.82 -6.23 -11.16
N LEU A 167 7.99 -5.93 -12.17
CA LEU A 167 6.81 -6.75 -12.49
C LEU A 167 7.21 -8.16 -12.93
N ALA A 168 8.29 -8.30 -13.72
CA ALA A 168 8.77 -9.61 -14.14
C ALA A 168 9.28 -10.43 -12.94
N ALA A 169 9.93 -9.80 -11.98
CA ALA A 169 10.38 -10.44 -10.75
C ALA A 169 9.19 -10.88 -9.88
N GLU A 170 8.18 -10.03 -9.74
CA GLU A 170 6.96 -10.31 -8.98
C GLU A 170 6.17 -11.47 -9.60
N LEU A 171 5.97 -11.48 -10.93
CA LEU A 171 5.32 -12.57 -11.64
C LEU A 171 6.11 -13.89 -11.54
N LYS A 172 7.44 -13.82 -11.55
CA LYS A 172 8.30 -15.00 -11.34
C LYS A 172 8.15 -15.57 -9.95
N ASN A 173 8.11 -14.71 -8.91
CA ASN A 173 7.90 -15.13 -7.54
C ASN A 173 6.50 -15.74 -7.35
N PHE A 174 5.47 -15.11 -7.92
CA PHE A 174 4.12 -15.64 -7.90
C PHE A 174 4.04 -17.03 -8.55
N ALA A 175 4.65 -17.21 -9.73
CA ALA A 175 4.69 -18.49 -10.42
C ALA A 175 5.43 -19.55 -9.59
N ALA A 176 6.58 -19.21 -8.98
CA ALA A 176 7.33 -20.11 -8.11
C ALA A 176 6.50 -20.54 -6.91
N ASN A 177 5.87 -19.60 -6.21
CA ASN A 177 5.00 -19.88 -5.08
C ASN A 177 3.81 -20.79 -5.47
N TYR A 178 3.20 -20.53 -6.62
CA TYR A 178 2.10 -21.35 -7.12
C TYR A 178 2.54 -22.79 -7.42
N TYR A 179 3.72 -22.99 -7.99
CA TYR A 179 4.27 -24.33 -8.25
C TYR A 179 4.63 -25.08 -6.97
N GLU A 180 5.12 -24.40 -5.94
CA GLU A 180 5.54 -25.01 -4.69
C GLU A 180 4.38 -25.29 -3.73
N THR A 181 3.34 -24.44 -3.72
CA THR A 181 2.25 -24.51 -2.73
C THR A 181 0.91 -24.93 -3.35
N GLY A 182 0.80 -24.94 -4.67
CA GLY A 182 -0.48 -25.16 -5.37
C GLY A 182 -1.46 -24.00 -5.27
N SER A 183 -1.06 -22.90 -4.64
CA SER A 183 -1.87 -21.69 -4.43
C SER A 183 -1.01 -20.45 -4.59
N GLY A 184 -1.53 -19.43 -5.24
CA GLY A 184 -0.88 -18.11 -5.34
C GLY A 184 -1.04 -17.25 -4.06
N GLU A 185 -1.75 -17.76 -3.05
CA GLU A 185 -2.08 -17.01 -1.83
C GLU A 185 -0.96 -17.07 -0.77
N ILE A 186 -0.03 -18.03 -0.90
CA ILE A 186 1.06 -18.22 0.06
C ILE A 186 2.35 -17.64 -0.51
N ASP A 187 2.79 -16.50 -0.02
CA ASP A 187 4.10 -15.93 -0.35
C ASP A 187 5.20 -16.54 0.54
N LEU A 188 5.71 -17.71 0.11
CA LEU A 188 6.81 -18.39 0.79
C LEU A 188 8.10 -17.56 0.79
N SER A 189 8.39 -16.86 -0.30
CA SER A 189 9.60 -16.04 -0.42
C SER A 189 9.57 -14.88 0.56
N GLY A 190 8.46 -14.15 0.63
CA GLY A 190 8.25 -13.06 1.58
C GLY A 190 8.21 -13.56 3.03
N ALA A 191 7.59 -14.72 3.30
CA ALA A 191 7.59 -15.32 4.63
C ALA A 191 9.01 -15.68 5.10
N LEU A 192 9.82 -16.28 4.23
CA LEU A 192 11.22 -16.61 4.53
C LEU A 192 12.07 -15.35 4.76
N GLU A 193 11.83 -14.29 4.01
CA GLU A 193 12.55 -13.03 4.18
C GLU A 193 12.18 -12.34 5.51
N ARG A 194 10.90 -12.30 5.86
CA ARG A 194 10.42 -11.83 7.17
C ARG A 194 11.03 -12.63 8.33
N LEU A 195 11.09 -13.96 8.22
CA LEU A 195 11.74 -14.80 9.21
C LEU A 195 13.24 -14.53 9.33
N LYS A 196 13.95 -14.30 8.23
CA LYS A 196 15.37 -13.94 8.25
C LYS A 196 15.61 -12.58 8.91
N ILE A 197 14.76 -11.60 8.66
CA ILE A 197 14.83 -10.27 9.30
C ILE A 197 14.62 -10.43 10.81
N ARG A 198 13.58 -11.14 11.20
CA ARG A 198 13.25 -11.38 12.62
C ARG A 198 14.37 -12.14 13.35
N ALA A 199 14.94 -13.16 12.72
CA ALA A 199 16.07 -13.89 13.28
C ALA A 199 17.29 -12.99 13.51
N ARG A 200 17.59 -12.06 12.58
CA ARG A 200 18.68 -11.08 12.75
C ARG A 200 18.42 -10.09 13.88
N GLU A 201 17.18 -9.65 14.06
CA GLU A 201 16.79 -8.77 15.18
C GLU A 201 17.00 -9.46 16.52
N VAL A 202 16.50 -10.69 16.68
CA VAL A 202 16.67 -11.49 17.90
C VAL A 202 18.16 -11.73 18.19
N GLN A 203 18.98 -12.04 17.18
CA GLN A 203 20.43 -12.17 17.36
C GLN A 203 21.09 -10.89 17.84
N ARG A 204 20.66 -9.73 17.33
CA ARG A 204 21.18 -8.42 17.79
C ARG A 204 20.78 -8.12 19.24
N GLU A 205 19.56 -8.46 19.62
CA GLU A 205 19.08 -8.30 21.00
C GLU A 205 19.84 -9.23 21.96
N GLN A 206 20.03 -10.49 21.58
CA GLN A 206 20.82 -11.44 22.37
C GLN A 206 22.27 -10.94 22.58
N LYS A 207 22.88 -10.40 21.53
CA LYS A 207 24.24 -9.86 21.63
C LYS A 207 24.32 -8.66 22.58
N LYS A 208 23.35 -7.76 22.53
CA LYS A 208 23.28 -6.63 23.46
C LYS A 208 23.10 -7.07 24.92
N LEU A 209 22.33 -8.14 25.16
CA LEU A 209 22.12 -8.70 26.50
C LEU A 209 23.36 -9.44 27.04
N GLN A 210 24.24 -9.93 26.17
CA GLN A 210 25.49 -10.59 26.56
C GLN A 210 26.63 -9.59 26.80
N GLU A 211 26.54 -8.39 26.24
CA GLU A 211 27.52 -7.30 26.41
C GLU A 211 27.18 -6.35 27.57
N ALA A 212 26.00 -6.51 28.21
CA ALA A 212 25.53 -5.73 29.37
C ALA A 212 25.73 -6.51 30.68
#